data_3fd95b9c3d343ac7f22207d2ffee19a3
#
_entry.id   3fd95b9c3d343ac7f22207d2ffee19a3
#
_cell.length_a   1.000
_cell.length_b   1.000
_cell.length_c   1.000
_cell.angle_alpha   90.00
_cell.angle_beta   90.00
_cell.angle_gamma   90.00
#
_symmetry.space_group_name_H-M   'P 1'
#
loop_
_entity.id
_entity.type
_entity.pdbx_description
1 polymer ?
#
loop_
_entity_poly.entity_id
_entity_poly.type
_entity_poly.pdbx_seq_one_letter_code
_entity_poly.pdbx_strand_id
1 'polypeptide(L)'
;MYGLGLLPTLIIPSESVQLGVPEVNKIGAALIAALVLVPPVQAQSVKDQLAAFIDANADQYAEVAQHIWDLAEVGYMETESSETLQGVLRDAGFEIASGVAGMPTAFVATYGGGGPIIGIMGEYDALPGINQSRSSERDPVPGKIAGHACGHHLFGTGSVAAALAVRDWLEDSGTPGTIRVYGTPAEEGGAGKVYMVRDGLMDDVDVMLHWHASSANSASASSSLANKSGKFRFYGQSSHAAGAPWRGRSALDAVEAFHYMINMMREHVTPAARIHYVITSGGSAPNVVPDFAESYIYVRHPDPEESRRMFDWVTRIAEAAAMGTETRMEHEVIHGIYNVLPNEALARAMFDNLTIVGGVEYSAEERRFAEAIHSTFPADAPSIERAAMIEPFEVIEVGQGGSTDVGDVSWTVPTAGLGTATWVPGTSAHSWQAVAAGGTSIGNKGMINAAKTLAFTLYDLFTTPSLIDAAYEEFERRRGPGYVYEPLLGDRDPPLDYRASVVGGGNN
;
A
#
# COMPACT_ATOMS: atom_id res chain seq x y z
N MET A 1 -10.99 -44.96 41.13
CA MET A 1 -10.31 -45.52 42.32
C MET A 1 -9.03 -44.74 42.53
N TYR A 2 -8.96 -44.11 43.72
CA TYR A 2 -7.80 -43.59 44.45
C TYR A 2 -6.95 -42.49 43.81
N GLY A 3 -6.61 -41.36 44.44
CA GLY A 3 -6.96 -40.89 45.79
C GLY A 3 -6.31 -39.52 45.97
N LEU A 4 -7.00 -38.68 46.69
CA LEU A 4 -6.60 -37.37 47.17
C LEU A 4 -5.41 -37.44 48.15
N GLY A 5 -4.46 -36.51 48.06
CA GLY A 5 -3.44 -36.25 49.07
C GLY A 5 -3.39 -34.79 49.38
N LEU A 6 -3.88 -34.42 50.57
CA LEU A 6 -3.91 -33.08 51.14
C LEU A 6 -2.54 -32.64 51.73
N LEU A 7 -2.29 -31.37 51.67
CA LEU A 7 -1.22 -30.57 52.28
C LEU A 7 -1.02 -30.80 53.79
N PRO A 8 0.12 -30.25 54.35
CA PRO A 8 -0.06 -29.42 55.51
C PRO A 8 0.56 -28.02 55.41
N THR A 9 -0.19 -27.10 55.95
CA THR A 9 0.12 -25.71 56.28
C THR A 9 1.26 -25.63 57.31
N LEU A 10 2.26 -24.81 57.06
CA LEU A 10 3.26 -24.42 58.09
C LEU A 10 3.05 -22.95 58.45
N ILE A 11 2.73 -22.71 59.70
CA ILE A 11 2.66 -21.43 60.36
C ILE A 11 4.04 -21.17 60.96
N ILE A 12 4.67 -20.00 60.69
CA ILE A 12 5.85 -19.51 61.38
C ILE A 12 5.56 -18.14 62.00
N PRO A 13 5.95 -17.91 63.26
CA PRO A 13 5.56 -16.71 64.03
C PRO A 13 6.45 -15.49 63.74
N SER A 14 5.88 -14.32 63.97
CA SER A 14 6.45 -13.00 63.96
C SER A 14 7.48 -12.79 65.10
N GLU A 15 8.71 -12.45 64.76
CA GLU A 15 9.60 -11.74 65.71
C GLU A 15 10.02 -10.42 65.12
N SER A 16 9.74 -9.37 65.87
CA SER A 16 10.16 -8.00 65.63
C SER A 16 11.57 -7.75 66.09
N VAL A 17 12.45 -7.40 65.15
CA VAL A 17 13.79 -6.85 65.51
C VAL A 17 13.86 -5.40 65.05
N GLN A 18 13.85 -4.47 66.01
CA GLN A 18 14.27 -3.10 65.80
C GLN A 18 15.80 -3.05 65.69
N LEU A 19 16.32 -2.52 64.60
CA LEU A 19 17.73 -2.07 64.53
C LEU A 19 17.79 -0.69 63.88
N GLY A 20 18.56 0.14 64.55
CA GLY A 20 18.67 1.58 64.43
C GLY A 20 19.15 2.11 63.09
N VAL A 21 18.71 3.33 62.82
CA VAL A 21 19.07 4.20 61.72
C VAL A 21 20.40 4.89 62.02
N PRO A 22 21.43 4.86 61.16
CA PRO A 22 22.43 5.92 61.15
C PRO A 22 22.02 6.99 60.12
N GLU A 23 22.05 8.25 60.60
CA GLU A 23 22.02 9.44 59.76
C GLU A 23 23.18 9.42 58.76
N VAL A 24 22.87 9.54 57.48
CA VAL A 24 23.85 9.87 56.44
C VAL A 24 23.41 11.14 55.71
N ASN A 25 24.33 12.06 55.71
CA ASN A 25 24.30 13.45 55.25
C ASN A 25 23.68 13.64 53.85
N LYS A 26 22.86 14.67 53.80
CA LYS A 26 22.40 15.38 52.59
C LYS A 26 23.58 16.08 51.90
N ILE A 27 24.06 15.58 50.77
CA ILE A 27 24.65 16.36 49.67
C ILE A 27 24.71 15.38 48.49
N GLY A 28 23.90 15.64 47.44
CA GLY A 28 24.00 14.88 46.17
C GLY A 28 22.61 14.66 45.53
N ALA A 29 21.84 15.70 45.39
CA ALA A 29 20.64 15.64 44.54
C ALA A 29 20.65 16.87 43.65
N ALA A 30 20.84 16.67 42.35
CA ALA A 30 20.29 17.49 41.30
C ALA A 30 21.02 17.22 39.99
N LEU A 31 20.56 16.23 39.25
CA LEU A 31 20.53 16.21 37.77
C LEU A 31 19.55 15.09 37.38
N ILE A 32 18.29 15.32 37.72
CA ILE A 32 17.20 14.61 37.06
C ILE A 32 16.91 15.43 35.81
N ALA A 33 17.27 14.88 34.66
CA ALA A 33 16.84 15.40 33.37
C ALA A 33 15.30 15.55 33.43
N ALA A 34 14.80 16.77 33.33
CA ALA A 34 13.39 17.04 33.13
C ALA A 34 13.05 16.50 31.73
N LEU A 35 12.59 15.25 31.64
CA LEU A 35 11.70 14.85 30.56
C LEU A 35 10.50 15.79 30.64
N VAL A 36 10.41 16.73 29.72
CA VAL A 36 9.22 17.56 29.54
C VAL A 36 8.15 16.64 28.98
N LEU A 37 7.45 15.92 29.84
CA LEU A 37 6.16 15.33 29.50
C LEU A 37 5.22 16.49 29.24
N VAL A 38 4.98 16.82 27.97
CA VAL A 38 3.90 17.71 27.58
C VAL A 38 2.61 17.14 28.19
N PRO A 39 1.89 17.88 29.01
CA PRO A 39 0.68 17.36 29.61
C PRO A 39 -0.32 16.96 28.51
N PRO A 40 -1.11 15.89 28.68
CA PRO A 40 -2.04 15.40 27.64
C PRO A 40 -3.03 16.49 27.14
N VAL A 41 -3.34 17.47 27.97
CA VAL A 41 -4.18 18.64 27.60
C VAL A 41 -3.50 19.51 26.55
N GLN A 42 -2.18 19.71 26.61
CA GLN A 42 -1.43 20.50 25.62
C GLN A 42 -1.26 19.72 24.31
N ALA A 43 -1.08 18.40 24.38
CA ALA A 43 -1.03 17.53 23.20
C ALA A 43 -2.36 17.56 22.41
N GLN A 44 -3.50 17.50 23.11
CA GLN A 44 -4.82 17.65 22.50
C GLN A 44 -5.02 19.02 21.85
N SER A 45 -4.56 20.07 22.47
CA SER A 45 -4.61 21.43 21.89
C SER A 45 -3.83 21.55 20.59
N VAL A 46 -2.68 20.87 20.43
CA VAL A 46 -1.92 20.86 19.16
C VAL A 46 -2.66 20.04 18.11
N LYS A 47 -3.19 18.88 18.45
CA LYS A 47 -4.00 18.08 17.52
C LYS A 47 -5.25 18.84 17.04
N ASP A 48 -5.88 19.64 17.92
CA ASP A 48 -6.99 20.53 17.52
C ASP A 48 -6.53 21.61 16.52
N GLN A 49 -5.33 22.17 16.69
CA GLN A 49 -4.76 23.14 15.76
C GLN A 49 -4.45 22.51 14.40
N LEU A 50 -3.83 21.30 14.37
CA LEU A 50 -3.58 20.54 13.15
C LEU A 50 -4.89 20.23 12.40
N ALA A 51 -5.91 19.78 13.12
CA ALA A 51 -7.23 19.53 12.53
C ALA A 51 -7.85 20.82 11.96
N ALA A 52 -7.78 21.94 12.69
CA ALA A 52 -8.31 23.21 12.22
C ALA A 52 -7.57 23.74 10.98
N PHE A 53 -6.24 23.54 10.89
CA PHE A 53 -5.46 23.88 9.70
C PHE A 53 -5.94 23.08 8.48
N ILE A 54 -6.11 21.75 8.62
CA ILE A 54 -6.59 20.88 7.55
C ILE A 54 -8.00 21.26 7.13
N ASP A 55 -8.91 21.50 8.09
CA ASP A 55 -10.29 21.90 7.82
C ASP A 55 -10.38 23.26 7.10
N ALA A 56 -9.55 24.23 7.49
CA ALA A 56 -9.51 25.54 6.86
C ALA A 56 -9.07 25.51 5.39
N ASN A 57 -8.31 24.48 4.98
CA ASN A 57 -7.80 24.27 3.62
C ASN A 57 -8.51 23.13 2.88
N ALA A 58 -9.60 22.57 3.44
CA ALA A 58 -10.25 21.38 2.92
C ALA A 58 -10.78 21.55 1.47
N ASP A 59 -11.30 22.74 1.14
CA ASP A 59 -11.79 23.04 -0.21
C ASP A 59 -10.64 23.06 -1.23
N GLN A 60 -9.47 23.61 -0.88
CA GLN A 60 -8.29 23.61 -1.72
C GLN A 60 -7.79 22.17 -1.97
N TYR A 61 -7.73 21.33 -0.93
CA TYR A 61 -7.36 19.93 -1.08
C TYR A 61 -8.37 19.17 -1.94
N ALA A 62 -9.67 19.46 -1.78
CA ALA A 62 -10.71 18.89 -2.63
C ALA A 62 -10.52 19.28 -4.11
N GLU A 63 -10.15 20.54 -4.42
CA GLU A 63 -9.86 20.99 -5.78
C GLU A 63 -8.64 20.25 -6.38
N VAL A 64 -7.55 20.09 -5.62
CA VAL A 64 -6.38 19.31 -6.05
C VAL A 64 -6.75 17.85 -6.35
N ALA A 65 -7.43 17.20 -5.42
CA ALA A 65 -7.87 15.81 -5.61
C ALA A 65 -8.80 15.66 -6.82
N GLN A 66 -9.75 16.59 -7.01
CA GLN A 66 -10.67 16.57 -8.15
C GLN A 66 -9.95 16.83 -9.48
N HIS A 67 -8.93 17.68 -9.50
CA HIS A 67 -8.11 17.90 -10.68
C HIS A 67 -7.41 16.60 -11.09
N ILE A 68 -6.74 15.92 -10.16
CA ILE A 68 -6.08 14.62 -10.42
C ILE A 68 -7.12 13.55 -10.83
N TRP A 69 -8.31 13.54 -10.21
CA TRP A 69 -9.40 12.65 -10.60
C TRP A 69 -9.87 12.88 -12.04
N ASP A 70 -9.90 14.14 -12.48
CA ASP A 70 -10.28 14.52 -13.84
C ASP A 70 -9.20 14.16 -14.87
N LEU A 71 -7.92 14.22 -14.51
CA LEU A 71 -6.78 13.78 -15.35
C LEU A 71 -6.81 12.27 -15.57
N ALA A 72 -6.98 11.49 -14.52
CA ALA A 72 -6.99 10.03 -14.52
C ALA A 72 -5.82 9.42 -15.33
N GLU A 73 -4.61 9.92 -15.08
CA GLU A 73 -3.38 9.47 -15.73
C GLU A 73 -2.98 8.08 -15.21
N VAL A 74 -2.51 7.22 -16.12
CA VAL A 74 -2.10 5.86 -15.77
C VAL A 74 -0.63 5.78 -15.41
N GLY A 75 -0.23 4.73 -14.72
CA GLY A 75 1.10 4.55 -14.15
C GLY A 75 2.26 4.85 -15.10
N TYR A 76 3.24 5.58 -14.60
CA TYR A 76 4.41 6.21 -15.26
C TYR A 76 4.07 7.31 -16.27
N MET A 77 2.80 7.63 -16.45
CA MET A 77 2.31 8.72 -17.32
C MET A 77 1.59 9.81 -16.51
N GLU A 78 1.68 9.78 -15.18
CA GLU A 78 1.04 10.71 -14.24
C GLU A 78 1.76 12.07 -14.19
N THR A 79 2.02 12.66 -15.34
CA THR A 79 2.88 13.87 -15.47
C THR A 79 2.25 15.09 -14.80
N GLU A 80 0.98 15.36 -15.12
CA GLU A 80 0.27 16.52 -14.57
C GLU A 80 -0.16 16.26 -13.11
N SER A 81 -0.53 15.04 -12.76
CA SER A 81 -0.87 14.65 -11.39
C SER A 81 0.32 14.81 -10.45
N SER A 82 1.49 14.33 -10.86
CA SER A 82 2.75 14.48 -10.12
C SER A 82 3.16 15.95 -9.96
N GLU A 83 3.13 16.75 -11.07
CA GLU A 83 3.48 18.18 -11.01
C GLU A 83 2.50 18.97 -10.15
N THR A 84 1.22 18.61 -10.14
CA THR A 84 0.20 19.23 -9.28
C THR A 84 0.57 19.07 -7.80
N LEU A 85 0.89 17.86 -7.35
CA LEU A 85 1.30 17.61 -5.97
C LEU A 85 2.64 18.26 -5.63
N GLN A 86 3.62 18.20 -6.54
CA GLN A 86 4.91 18.88 -6.39
C GLN A 86 4.73 20.40 -6.29
N GLY A 87 3.82 21.00 -7.07
CA GLY A 87 3.51 22.41 -7.05
C GLY A 87 3.02 22.85 -5.67
N VAL A 88 2.04 22.13 -5.11
CA VAL A 88 1.51 22.42 -3.76
C VAL A 88 2.60 22.34 -2.68
N LEU A 89 3.47 21.32 -2.74
CA LEU A 89 4.57 21.15 -1.78
C LEU A 89 5.66 22.24 -1.96
N ARG A 90 5.99 22.59 -3.21
CA ARG A 90 6.98 23.64 -3.53
C ARG A 90 6.52 24.99 -3.01
N ASP A 91 5.26 25.34 -3.23
CA ASP A 91 4.66 26.60 -2.75
C ASP A 91 4.62 26.66 -1.21
N ALA A 92 4.58 25.50 -0.55
CA ALA A 92 4.70 25.35 0.89
C ALA A 92 6.17 25.31 1.40
N GLY A 93 7.17 25.47 0.54
CA GLY A 93 8.58 25.56 0.93
C GLY A 93 9.30 24.22 1.05
N PHE A 94 8.74 23.12 0.54
CA PHE A 94 9.47 21.85 0.43
C PHE A 94 10.52 21.92 -0.68
N GLU A 95 11.68 21.32 -0.44
CA GLU A 95 12.68 21.06 -1.46
C GLU A 95 12.30 19.80 -2.25
N ILE A 96 12.23 19.90 -3.58
CA ILE A 96 11.71 18.82 -4.44
C ILE A 96 12.85 18.20 -5.25
N ALA A 97 13.03 16.90 -5.12
CA ALA A 97 13.83 16.06 -6.02
C ALA A 97 12.88 15.29 -6.94
N SER A 98 12.78 15.71 -8.20
CA SER A 98 11.91 15.10 -9.21
C SER A 98 12.65 14.09 -10.08
N GLY A 99 11.92 13.12 -10.67
CA GLY A 99 12.47 12.14 -11.61
C GLY A 99 13.39 11.13 -10.95
N VAL A 100 13.17 10.84 -9.67
CA VAL A 100 14.00 9.92 -8.89
C VAL A 100 13.79 8.46 -9.32
N ALA A 101 14.76 7.60 -9.03
CA ALA A 101 14.74 6.16 -9.35
C ALA A 101 14.47 5.87 -10.84
N GLY A 102 14.88 6.76 -11.75
CA GLY A 102 14.66 6.60 -13.19
C GLY A 102 13.21 6.77 -13.65
N MET A 103 12.31 7.24 -12.79
CA MET A 103 10.89 7.43 -13.07
C MET A 103 10.54 8.92 -13.14
N PRO A 104 10.21 9.48 -14.33
CA PRO A 104 9.97 10.92 -14.52
C PRO A 104 8.90 11.51 -13.61
N THR A 105 7.91 10.69 -13.20
CA THR A 105 6.76 11.10 -12.39
C THR A 105 6.96 10.87 -10.90
N ALA A 106 8.06 10.20 -10.47
CA ALA A 106 8.40 10.02 -9.05
C ALA A 106 9.10 11.25 -8.48
N PHE A 107 8.85 11.55 -7.21
CA PHE A 107 9.53 12.65 -6.52
C PHE A 107 9.71 12.38 -5.03
N VAL A 108 10.66 13.10 -4.42
CA VAL A 108 10.83 13.22 -2.98
C VAL A 108 10.79 14.69 -2.62
N ALA A 109 9.88 15.09 -1.74
CA ALA A 109 9.76 16.44 -1.23
C ALA A 109 10.18 16.47 0.24
N THR A 110 11.13 17.32 0.60
CA THR A 110 11.72 17.38 1.94
C THR A 110 11.50 18.74 2.59
N TYR A 111 11.09 18.75 3.85
CA TYR A 111 10.98 19.96 4.68
C TYR A 111 11.57 19.72 6.07
N GLY A 112 12.19 20.76 6.64
CA GLY A 112 12.79 20.73 7.96
C GLY A 112 14.25 20.30 7.95
N GLY A 113 14.76 19.85 9.10
CA GLY A 113 16.14 19.40 9.25
C GLY A 113 16.43 18.76 10.59
N GLY A 114 17.38 17.85 10.59
CA GLY A 114 17.69 17.01 11.75
C GLY A 114 16.74 15.82 11.87
N GLY A 115 16.92 15.02 12.90
CA GLY A 115 16.08 13.86 13.15
C GLY A 115 14.94 14.12 14.15
N PRO A 116 13.90 13.28 14.16
CA PRO A 116 13.73 12.12 13.28
C PRO A 116 13.34 12.51 11.84
N ILE A 117 13.58 11.59 10.90
CA ILE A 117 13.15 11.70 9.51
C ILE A 117 11.91 10.83 9.32
N ILE A 118 10.75 11.43 9.08
CA ILE A 118 9.50 10.70 8.93
C ILE A 118 8.99 10.86 7.51
N GLY A 119 8.80 9.73 6.83
CA GLY A 119 8.29 9.66 5.47
C GLY A 119 6.78 9.50 5.43
N ILE A 120 6.15 10.06 4.40
CA ILE A 120 4.76 9.85 4.03
C ILE A 120 4.72 9.50 2.55
N MET A 121 4.09 8.38 2.18
CA MET A 121 3.87 8.02 0.79
C MET A 121 2.59 8.66 0.23
N GLY A 122 2.58 8.92 -1.08
CA GLY A 122 1.41 9.36 -1.81
C GLY A 122 1.40 8.79 -3.22
N GLU A 123 0.32 8.10 -3.58
CA GLU A 123 0.04 7.53 -4.89
C GLU A 123 -0.89 8.47 -5.68
N TYR A 124 -0.85 8.39 -7.02
CA TYR A 124 -1.67 9.26 -7.89
C TYR A 124 -1.96 8.65 -9.26
N ASP A 125 -1.67 7.38 -9.49
CA ASP A 125 -1.97 6.68 -10.74
C ASP A 125 -3.43 6.19 -10.81
N ALA A 126 -3.99 6.16 -12.03
CA ALA A 126 -5.33 5.68 -12.33
C ALA A 126 -5.30 4.30 -13.00
N LEU A 127 -6.42 3.59 -12.88
CA LEU A 127 -6.63 2.28 -13.50
C LEU A 127 -7.18 2.41 -14.91
N PRO A 128 -6.55 1.75 -15.92
CA PRO A 128 -7.09 1.68 -17.27
C PRO A 128 -8.35 0.81 -17.35
N GLY A 129 -9.21 1.11 -18.33
CA GLY A 129 -10.40 0.32 -18.63
C GLY A 129 -11.60 0.56 -17.71
N ILE A 130 -11.43 1.34 -16.65
CA ILE A 130 -12.50 1.72 -15.72
C ILE A 130 -12.60 3.23 -15.72
N ASN A 131 -13.65 3.76 -16.35
CA ASN A 131 -14.00 5.18 -16.25
C ASN A 131 -15.46 5.35 -15.83
N GLN A 132 -15.76 6.45 -15.17
CA GLN A 132 -17.07 6.73 -14.62
C GLN A 132 -17.19 8.24 -14.33
N SER A 133 -18.39 8.79 -14.45
CA SER A 133 -18.71 10.13 -13.93
C SER A 133 -18.95 10.09 -12.41
N ARG A 134 -19.26 11.26 -11.82
CA ARG A 134 -19.66 11.37 -10.40
C ARG A 134 -21.13 10.94 -10.16
N SER A 135 -21.74 10.23 -11.11
CA SER A 135 -23.11 9.73 -11.00
C SER A 135 -23.19 8.50 -10.09
N SER A 136 -24.28 8.38 -9.34
CA SER A 136 -24.62 7.16 -8.60
C SER A 136 -25.13 6.02 -9.48
N GLU A 137 -25.25 6.24 -10.78
CA GLU A 137 -25.56 5.24 -11.81
C GLU A 137 -24.34 4.98 -12.68
N ARG A 138 -24.29 3.82 -13.35
CA ARG A 138 -23.22 3.51 -14.31
C ARG A 138 -23.26 4.48 -15.49
N ASP A 139 -22.32 5.42 -15.55
CA ASP A 139 -22.25 6.51 -16.54
C ASP A 139 -20.78 6.71 -16.98
N PRO A 140 -20.28 5.88 -17.91
CA PRO A 140 -18.94 6.01 -18.45
C PRO A 140 -18.77 7.32 -19.22
N VAL A 141 -17.70 8.06 -18.92
CA VAL A 141 -17.37 9.32 -19.60
C VAL A 141 -16.80 9.03 -20.98
N PRO A 142 -17.45 9.50 -22.09
CA PRO A 142 -16.93 9.29 -23.43
C PRO A 142 -15.52 9.84 -23.61
N GLY A 143 -14.64 9.03 -24.23
CA GLY A 143 -13.24 9.41 -24.51
C GLY A 143 -12.26 9.24 -23.35
N LYS A 144 -12.71 9.04 -22.10
CA LYS A 144 -11.83 8.65 -20.99
C LYS A 144 -11.52 7.16 -21.03
N ILE A 145 -10.25 6.82 -20.90
CA ILE A 145 -9.75 5.43 -20.95
C ILE A 145 -9.44 4.84 -19.57
N ALA A 146 -9.39 5.68 -18.53
CA ALA A 146 -9.00 5.32 -17.16
C ALA A 146 -9.87 6.06 -16.13
N GLY A 147 -9.76 5.65 -14.87
CA GLY A 147 -10.40 6.31 -13.72
C GLY A 147 -9.77 5.87 -12.40
N HIS A 148 -9.89 6.70 -11.38
CA HIS A 148 -9.34 6.45 -10.05
C HIS A 148 -10.19 5.45 -9.24
N ALA A 149 -10.21 4.20 -9.69
CA ALA A 149 -10.98 3.13 -9.05
C ALA A 149 -10.30 2.54 -7.79
N CYS A 150 -9.09 2.99 -7.49
CA CYS A 150 -8.36 2.71 -6.25
C CYS A 150 -8.22 3.95 -5.34
N GLY A 151 -8.66 5.13 -5.80
CA GLY A 151 -8.69 6.34 -5.00
C GLY A 151 -7.36 7.05 -4.82
N HIS A 152 -6.36 6.80 -5.68
CA HIS A 152 -5.01 7.35 -5.54
C HIS A 152 -4.97 8.88 -5.67
N HIS A 153 -5.91 9.52 -6.40
CA HIS A 153 -6.06 10.98 -6.41
C HIS A 153 -6.31 11.57 -5.01
N LEU A 154 -7.06 10.83 -4.16
CA LEU A 154 -7.25 11.19 -2.75
C LEU A 154 -6.02 10.87 -1.93
N PHE A 155 -5.37 9.74 -2.20
CA PHE A 155 -4.21 9.27 -1.46
C PHE A 155 -3.06 10.29 -1.53
N GLY A 156 -2.62 10.67 -2.71
CA GLY A 156 -1.56 11.66 -2.88
C GLY A 156 -1.90 13.00 -2.20
N THR A 157 -3.13 13.50 -2.44
CA THR A 157 -3.58 14.77 -1.89
C THR A 157 -3.71 14.77 -0.37
N GLY A 158 -4.28 13.71 0.23
CA GLY A 158 -4.41 13.58 1.70
C GLY A 158 -3.05 13.50 2.40
N SER A 159 -2.08 12.82 1.78
CA SER A 159 -0.70 12.77 2.28
C SER A 159 -0.02 14.14 2.24
N VAL A 160 -0.20 14.91 1.17
CA VAL A 160 0.27 16.29 1.06
C VAL A 160 -0.40 17.17 2.13
N ALA A 161 -1.71 17.07 2.32
CA ALA A 161 -2.44 17.86 3.31
C ALA A 161 -1.91 17.61 4.74
N ALA A 162 -1.63 16.35 5.10
CA ALA A 162 -1.04 16.00 6.38
C ALA A 162 0.37 16.60 6.55
N ALA A 163 1.20 16.51 5.50
CA ALA A 163 2.55 17.07 5.52
C ALA A 163 2.55 18.59 5.70
N LEU A 164 1.63 19.30 5.04
CA LEU A 164 1.52 20.76 5.16
C LEU A 164 1.13 21.19 6.58
N ALA A 165 0.17 20.51 7.19
CA ALA A 165 -0.26 20.82 8.55
C ALA A 165 0.87 20.63 9.58
N VAL A 166 1.65 19.55 9.44
CA VAL A 166 2.76 19.28 10.35
C VAL A 166 3.96 20.17 10.05
N ARG A 167 4.20 20.54 8.79
CA ARG A 167 5.21 21.53 8.40
C ARG A 167 4.98 22.86 9.13
N ASP A 168 3.74 23.35 9.11
CA ASP A 168 3.34 24.61 9.77
C ASP A 168 3.62 24.53 11.30
N TRP A 169 3.24 23.43 11.92
CA TRP A 169 3.53 23.17 13.33
C TRP A 169 5.04 23.08 13.64
N LEU A 170 5.85 22.42 12.79
CA LEU A 170 7.32 22.36 12.98
C LEU A 170 7.95 23.75 12.91
N GLU A 171 7.50 24.59 11.97
CA GLU A 171 7.94 25.97 11.81
C GLU A 171 7.59 26.81 13.05
N ASP A 172 6.35 26.76 13.50
CA ASP A 172 5.86 27.52 14.64
C ASP A 172 6.47 27.08 15.97
N SER A 173 6.66 25.79 16.18
CA SER A 173 7.18 25.23 17.44
C SER A 173 8.71 25.27 17.52
N GLY A 174 9.41 25.34 16.39
CA GLY A 174 10.86 25.16 16.29
C GLY A 174 11.33 23.75 16.67
N THR A 175 10.43 22.76 16.66
CA THR A 175 10.78 21.37 16.92
C THR A 175 11.68 20.85 15.82
N PRO A 176 12.87 20.25 16.13
CA PRO A 176 13.72 19.68 15.10
C PRO A 176 13.10 18.41 14.54
N GLY A 177 13.24 18.22 13.23
CA GLY A 177 12.73 17.05 12.53
C GLY A 177 12.64 17.26 11.04
N THR A 178 12.52 16.19 10.30
CA THR A 178 12.40 16.20 8.84
C THR A 178 11.16 15.45 8.40
N ILE A 179 10.34 16.08 7.57
CA ILE A 179 9.22 15.43 6.85
C ILE A 179 9.67 15.18 5.43
N ARG A 180 9.45 13.97 4.91
CA ARG A 180 9.60 13.65 3.49
C ARG A 180 8.27 13.13 2.93
N VAL A 181 7.81 13.74 1.85
CA VAL A 181 6.68 13.23 1.05
C VAL A 181 7.25 12.52 -0.16
N TYR A 182 6.92 11.24 -0.29
CA TYR A 182 7.32 10.40 -1.41
C TYR A 182 6.17 10.29 -2.39
N GLY A 183 6.29 10.94 -3.55
CA GLY A 183 5.39 10.75 -4.68
C GLY A 183 5.74 9.45 -5.38
N THR A 184 4.88 8.45 -5.24
CA THR A 184 5.15 7.07 -5.65
C THR A 184 4.23 6.68 -6.80
N PRO A 185 4.70 6.78 -8.07
CA PRO A 185 3.91 6.49 -9.26
C PRO A 185 3.68 4.99 -9.47
N ALA A 186 2.69 4.68 -10.31
CA ALA A 186 2.51 3.37 -10.94
C ALA A 186 2.37 2.19 -9.95
N GLU A 187 1.64 2.38 -8.84
CA GLU A 187 1.31 1.27 -7.92
C GLU A 187 0.57 0.15 -8.66
N GLU A 188 -0.35 0.51 -9.56
CA GLU A 188 -1.21 -0.38 -10.34
C GLU A 188 -0.42 -1.18 -11.42
N GLY A 189 0.53 -1.97 -10.95
CA GLY A 189 1.29 -2.93 -11.75
C GLY A 189 2.65 -2.45 -12.27
N GLY A 190 3.06 -1.20 -11.99
CA GLY A 190 4.39 -0.69 -12.31
C GLY A 190 5.40 -0.90 -11.19
N ALA A 191 4.95 -1.02 -9.93
CA ALA A 191 5.77 -1.21 -8.73
C ALA A 191 6.78 -0.07 -8.48
N GLY A 192 6.33 1.18 -8.59
CA GLY A 192 7.19 2.36 -8.46
C GLY A 192 7.99 2.42 -7.16
N LYS A 193 7.37 2.02 -6.03
CA LYS A 193 8.04 2.02 -4.72
C LYS A 193 9.22 1.06 -4.66
N VAL A 194 9.16 -0.08 -5.36
CA VAL A 194 10.26 -1.05 -5.42
C VAL A 194 11.54 -0.41 -6.00
N TYR A 195 11.39 0.39 -7.04
CA TYR A 195 12.52 1.11 -7.64
C TYR A 195 13.07 2.19 -6.70
N MET A 196 12.21 2.90 -5.97
CA MET A 196 12.63 3.90 -4.99
C MET A 196 13.39 3.26 -3.81
N VAL A 197 12.93 2.11 -3.32
CA VAL A 197 13.62 1.32 -2.28
C VAL A 197 14.97 0.82 -2.81
N ARG A 198 15.01 0.25 -4.00
CA ARG A 198 16.23 -0.27 -4.64
C ARG A 198 17.30 0.81 -4.80
N ASP A 199 16.89 2.04 -5.09
CA ASP A 199 17.80 3.17 -5.25
C ASP A 199 18.19 3.82 -3.91
N GLY A 200 17.77 3.25 -2.75
CA GLY A 200 18.16 3.70 -1.42
C GLY A 200 17.51 5.01 -0.97
N LEU A 201 16.42 5.45 -1.62
CA LEU A 201 15.78 6.73 -1.30
C LEU A 201 15.14 6.77 0.09
N MET A 202 15.03 5.62 0.76
CA MET A 202 14.38 5.47 2.07
C MET A 202 15.35 4.99 3.16
N ASP A 203 16.66 4.84 2.86
CA ASP A 203 17.64 4.19 3.76
C ASP A 203 17.88 4.97 5.07
N ASP A 204 17.65 6.28 5.07
CA ASP A 204 17.82 7.15 6.22
C ASP A 204 16.50 7.57 6.89
N VAL A 205 15.38 6.95 6.51
CA VAL A 205 14.04 7.23 7.06
C VAL A 205 13.82 6.39 8.32
N ASP A 206 13.40 7.04 9.41
CA ASP A 206 13.14 6.36 10.68
C ASP A 206 11.79 5.63 10.69
N VAL A 207 10.76 6.25 10.09
CA VAL A 207 9.40 5.70 10.02
C VAL A 207 8.74 6.16 8.71
N MET A 208 7.96 5.25 8.10
CA MET A 208 7.15 5.54 6.92
C MET A 208 5.66 5.39 7.23
N LEU A 209 4.87 6.40 6.86
CA LEU A 209 3.42 6.37 6.99
C LEU A 209 2.75 6.38 5.62
N HIS A 210 1.57 5.77 5.55
CA HIS A 210 0.71 5.84 4.38
C HIS A 210 -0.76 5.75 4.76
N TRP A 211 -1.64 5.93 3.81
CA TRP A 211 -3.05 5.64 3.96
C TRP A 211 -3.61 5.14 2.63
N HIS A 212 -4.83 4.62 2.62
CA HIS A 212 -5.45 4.19 1.38
C HIS A 212 -6.96 4.46 1.40
N ALA A 213 -7.51 4.81 0.25
CA ALA A 213 -8.94 4.90 0.03
C ALA A 213 -9.61 3.55 0.31
N SER A 214 -10.75 3.57 1.01
CA SER A 214 -11.43 2.35 1.45
C SER A 214 -12.94 2.56 1.54
N SER A 215 -13.67 1.49 1.78
CA SER A 215 -15.09 1.52 2.15
C SER A 215 -15.33 1.43 3.67
N ALA A 216 -14.25 1.51 4.47
CA ALA A 216 -14.29 1.47 5.93
C ALA A 216 -13.13 2.30 6.52
N ASN A 217 -13.24 2.67 7.81
CA ASN A 217 -12.16 3.34 8.53
C ASN A 217 -11.46 2.32 9.42
N SER A 218 -10.18 2.08 9.18
CA SER A 218 -9.37 1.10 9.91
C SER A 218 -7.91 1.50 9.97
N ALA A 219 -7.21 1.13 11.03
CA ALA A 219 -5.77 1.26 11.17
C ALA A 219 -5.23 0.01 11.89
N SER A 220 -5.26 -1.12 11.21
CA SER A 220 -4.81 -2.42 11.72
C SER A 220 -3.40 -2.76 11.26
N ALA A 221 -2.66 -3.51 12.07
CA ALA A 221 -1.36 -4.05 11.69
C ALA A 221 -1.57 -5.27 10.78
N SER A 222 -1.67 -5.05 9.47
CA SER A 222 -2.06 -6.09 8.52
C SER A 222 -1.00 -6.35 7.48
N SER A 223 -0.71 -7.65 7.24
CA SER A 223 0.09 -8.10 6.11
C SER A 223 -0.74 -8.19 4.83
N SER A 224 -0.05 -8.25 3.69
CA SER A 224 -0.61 -8.48 2.35
C SER A 224 -0.01 -9.73 1.70
N LEU A 225 -0.24 -9.95 0.42
CA LEU A 225 0.42 -11.01 -0.35
C LEU A 225 1.63 -10.46 -1.11
N ALA A 226 2.76 -11.14 -1.03
CA ALA A 226 3.82 -10.97 -2.03
C ALA A 226 3.32 -11.48 -3.38
N ASN A 227 3.78 -10.82 -4.46
CA ASN A 227 3.39 -11.16 -5.82
C ASN A 227 4.61 -11.07 -6.76
N LYS A 228 4.83 -12.11 -7.56
CA LYS A 228 5.78 -12.06 -8.67
C LYS A 228 5.06 -12.48 -9.94
N SER A 229 5.20 -11.69 -11.00
CA SER A 229 4.51 -11.94 -12.26
C SER A 229 5.45 -11.87 -13.45
N GLY A 230 5.09 -12.60 -14.53
CA GLY A 230 5.89 -12.62 -15.73
C GLY A 230 5.11 -13.04 -16.95
N LYS A 231 5.60 -12.60 -18.10
CA LYS A 231 5.18 -13.06 -19.41
C LYS A 231 6.10 -14.16 -19.89
N PHE A 232 5.51 -15.26 -20.31
CA PHE A 232 6.20 -16.42 -20.88
C PHE A 232 5.83 -16.55 -22.34
N ARG A 233 6.81 -16.38 -23.23
CA ARG A 233 6.66 -16.34 -24.68
C ARG A 233 7.26 -17.60 -25.29
N PHE A 234 6.48 -18.27 -26.11
CA PHE A 234 6.90 -19.46 -26.82
C PHE A 234 6.96 -19.16 -28.30
N TYR A 235 8.02 -19.63 -28.94
CA TYR A 235 8.31 -19.43 -30.36
C TYR A 235 8.45 -20.78 -31.03
N GLY A 236 7.57 -21.06 -31.98
CA GLY A 236 7.47 -22.30 -32.74
C GLY A 236 7.76 -22.10 -34.21
N GLN A 237 7.08 -22.89 -35.05
CA GLN A 237 7.17 -22.82 -36.49
C GLN A 237 5.80 -23.01 -37.11
N SER A 238 5.37 -22.06 -37.95
CA SER A 238 4.12 -22.17 -38.70
C SER A 238 4.14 -23.24 -39.75
N SER A 239 3.01 -23.89 -39.96
CA SER A 239 2.74 -24.76 -41.11
C SER A 239 1.23 -24.87 -41.34
N HIS A 240 0.84 -25.47 -42.50
CA HIS A 240 -0.58 -25.75 -42.77
C HIS A 240 -1.04 -26.90 -41.85
N ALA A 241 -1.93 -26.61 -40.90
CA ALA A 241 -2.33 -27.56 -39.85
C ALA A 241 -2.94 -28.87 -40.37
N ALA A 242 -3.61 -28.87 -41.51
CA ALA A 242 -4.13 -30.08 -42.14
C ALA A 242 -3.20 -30.68 -43.24
N GLY A 243 -2.47 -29.81 -43.96
CA GLY A 243 -1.68 -30.26 -45.14
C GLY A 243 -0.29 -30.78 -44.77
N ALA A 244 0.36 -30.19 -43.78
CA ALA A 244 1.72 -30.56 -43.38
C ALA A 244 2.01 -30.26 -41.89
N PRO A 245 1.16 -30.73 -40.92
CA PRO A 245 1.34 -30.41 -39.49
C PRO A 245 2.72 -30.84 -38.97
N TRP A 246 3.30 -31.93 -39.49
CA TRP A 246 4.62 -32.42 -39.07
C TRP A 246 5.79 -31.48 -39.37
N ARG A 247 5.57 -30.43 -40.18
CA ARG A 247 6.54 -29.36 -40.44
C ARG A 247 6.45 -28.21 -39.47
N GLY A 248 5.36 -28.13 -38.68
CA GLY A 248 5.11 -27.11 -37.69
C GLY A 248 5.63 -27.49 -36.30
N ARG A 249 5.77 -26.47 -35.46
CA ARG A 249 5.93 -26.60 -34.03
C ARG A 249 5.00 -25.55 -33.37
N SER A 250 3.98 -26.03 -32.67
CA SER A 250 2.95 -25.18 -32.14
C SER A 250 3.41 -24.51 -30.84
N ALA A 251 3.53 -23.20 -30.86
CA ALA A 251 3.77 -22.40 -29.65
C ALA A 251 2.58 -22.46 -28.71
N LEU A 252 1.35 -22.62 -29.21
CA LEU A 252 0.16 -22.79 -28.38
C LEU A 252 0.19 -24.11 -27.61
N ASP A 253 0.61 -25.23 -28.25
CA ASP A 253 0.76 -26.52 -27.57
C ASP A 253 1.77 -26.41 -26.41
N ALA A 254 2.83 -25.58 -26.57
CA ALA A 254 3.79 -25.31 -25.54
C ALA A 254 3.13 -24.56 -24.34
N VAL A 255 2.29 -23.56 -24.61
CA VAL A 255 1.51 -22.86 -23.55
C VAL A 255 0.54 -23.81 -22.86
N GLU A 256 -0.15 -24.70 -23.60
CA GLU A 256 -1.07 -25.68 -23.01
C GLU A 256 -0.32 -26.68 -22.12
N ALA A 257 0.82 -27.23 -22.60
CA ALA A 257 1.69 -28.11 -21.80
C ALA A 257 2.21 -27.39 -20.53
N PHE A 258 2.60 -26.13 -20.66
CA PHE A 258 3.04 -25.26 -19.56
C PHE A 258 1.93 -25.11 -18.50
N HIS A 259 0.72 -24.75 -18.89
CA HIS A 259 -0.41 -24.61 -17.96
C HIS A 259 -0.81 -25.95 -17.33
N TYR A 260 -0.75 -27.03 -18.09
CA TYR A 260 -1.04 -28.35 -17.56
C TYR A 260 -0.08 -28.74 -16.43
N MET A 261 1.23 -28.52 -16.62
CA MET A 261 2.25 -28.77 -15.61
C MET A 261 2.13 -27.82 -14.39
N ILE A 262 1.75 -26.56 -14.60
CA ILE A 262 1.43 -25.63 -13.49
C ILE A 262 0.26 -26.18 -12.66
N ASN A 263 -0.77 -26.72 -13.29
CA ASN A 263 -1.91 -27.30 -12.57
C ASN A 263 -1.50 -28.55 -11.76
N MET A 264 -0.52 -29.33 -12.22
CA MET A 264 0.09 -30.40 -11.41
C MET A 264 0.89 -29.84 -10.23
N MET A 265 1.65 -28.73 -10.44
CA MET A 265 2.41 -28.06 -9.39
C MET A 265 1.50 -27.62 -8.21
N ARG A 266 0.24 -27.24 -8.50
CA ARG A 266 -0.72 -26.77 -7.45
C ARG A 266 -0.95 -27.79 -6.34
N GLU A 267 -0.80 -29.09 -6.60
CA GLU A 267 -0.90 -30.14 -5.58
C GLU A 267 0.29 -30.13 -4.60
N HIS A 268 1.38 -29.45 -4.93
CA HIS A 268 2.65 -29.51 -4.22
C HIS A 268 3.13 -28.14 -3.67
N VAL A 269 2.22 -27.16 -3.58
CA VAL A 269 2.42 -25.87 -2.94
C VAL A 269 1.46 -25.71 -1.75
N THR A 270 1.76 -24.77 -0.85
CA THR A 270 0.91 -24.55 0.33
C THR A 270 -0.49 -24.05 -0.06
N PRO A 271 -1.51 -24.24 0.77
CA PRO A 271 -2.86 -23.71 0.52
C PRO A 271 -2.91 -22.17 0.42
N ALA A 272 -1.90 -21.46 0.95
CA ALA A 272 -1.79 -20.02 0.87
C ALA A 272 -1.36 -19.52 -0.54
N ALA A 273 -0.78 -20.39 -1.36
CA ALA A 273 -0.35 -20.06 -2.71
C ALA A 273 -1.53 -19.71 -3.63
N ARG A 274 -1.31 -18.71 -4.50
CA ARG A 274 -2.24 -18.36 -5.58
C ARG A 274 -1.45 -18.24 -6.88
N ILE A 275 -1.85 -18.99 -7.90
CA ILE A 275 -1.25 -18.93 -9.24
C ILE A 275 -2.37 -18.66 -10.22
N HIS A 276 -2.28 -17.53 -10.94
CA HIS A 276 -3.26 -17.11 -11.93
C HIS A 276 -2.57 -16.96 -13.28
N TYR A 277 -3.26 -17.26 -14.38
CA TYR A 277 -2.72 -17.03 -15.71
C TYR A 277 -3.81 -16.72 -16.73
N VAL A 278 -3.39 -16.03 -17.78
CA VAL A 278 -4.18 -15.81 -19.00
C VAL A 278 -3.29 -16.08 -20.21
N ILE A 279 -3.88 -16.51 -21.32
CA ILE A 279 -3.24 -16.55 -22.62
C ILE A 279 -3.46 -15.21 -23.29
N THR A 280 -2.42 -14.42 -23.48
CA THR A 280 -2.47 -13.10 -24.12
C THR A 280 -2.29 -13.18 -25.65
N SER A 281 -1.71 -14.27 -26.14
CA SER A 281 -1.63 -14.61 -27.56
C SER A 281 -1.61 -16.12 -27.75
N GLY A 282 -2.40 -16.67 -28.66
CA GLY A 282 -2.52 -18.13 -28.90
C GLY A 282 -2.72 -18.50 -30.37
N GLY A 283 -2.44 -17.57 -31.30
CA GLY A 283 -2.65 -17.77 -32.75
C GLY A 283 -3.95 -17.08 -33.23
N SER A 284 -4.15 -17.05 -34.57
CA SER A 284 -5.21 -16.30 -35.22
C SER A 284 -6.20 -17.17 -36.00
N ALA A 285 -5.79 -18.31 -36.51
CA ALA A 285 -6.63 -19.18 -37.34
C ALA A 285 -6.31 -20.67 -37.12
N PRO A 286 -7.32 -21.54 -36.96
CA PRO A 286 -7.10 -22.93 -36.57
C PRO A 286 -6.45 -23.79 -37.67
N ASN A 287 -6.39 -23.32 -38.90
CA ASN A 287 -5.73 -23.99 -40.02
C ASN A 287 -4.23 -23.60 -40.17
N VAL A 288 -3.70 -22.77 -39.27
CA VAL A 288 -2.30 -22.36 -39.20
C VAL A 288 -1.73 -22.80 -37.86
N VAL A 289 -0.65 -23.58 -37.86
CA VAL A 289 0.08 -23.93 -36.63
C VAL A 289 0.68 -22.63 -36.07
N PRO A 290 0.36 -22.24 -34.84
CA PRO A 290 0.83 -20.97 -34.23
C PRO A 290 2.36 -21.02 -34.01
N ASP A 291 3.08 -20.05 -34.53
CA ASP A 291 4.52 -19.88 -34.32
C ASP A 291 4.89 -18.95 -33.16
N PHE A 292 3.89 -18.29 -32.58
CA PHE A 292 4.02 -17.47 -31.36
C PHE A 292 2.82 -17.67 -30.44
N ALA A 293 3.10 -17.81 -29.15
CA ALA A 293 2.10 -17.75 -28.10
C ALA A 293 2.69 -17.14 -26.83
N GLU A 294 1.85 -16.43 -26.06
CA GLU A 294 2.24 -15.77 -24.82
C GLU A 294 1.23 -16.08 -23.71
N SER A 295 1.76 -16.39 -22.53
CA SER A 295 1.00 -16.49 -21.29
C SER A 295 1.50 -15.48 -20.26
N TYR A 296 0.57 -14.77 -19.58
CA TYR A 296 0.88 -13.87 -18.49
C TYR A 296 0.43 -14.48 -17.16
N ILE A 297 1.35 -14.58 -16.20
CA ILE A 297 1.19 -15.34 -14.94
C ILE A 297 1.45 -14.45 -13.73
N TYR A 298 0.62 -14.62 -12.70
CA TYR A 298 0.84 -14.12 -11.35
C TYR A 298 1.08 -15.29 -10.40
N VAL A 299 2.10 -15.15 -9.53
CA VAL A 299 2.40 -16.08 -8.44
C VAL A 299 2.38 -15.29 -7.14
N ARG A 300 1.47 -15.64 -6.22
CA ARG A 300 1.29 -14.93 -4.95
C ARG A 300 1.43 -15.88 -3.77
N HIS A 301 2.04 -15.37 -2.70
CA HIS A 301 2.15 -16.05 -1.41
C HIS A 301 2.31 -15.02 -0.28
N PRO A 302 1.86 -15.30 0.98
CA PRO A 302 2.16 -14.42 2.12
C PRO A 302 3.64 -14.25 2.43
N ASP A 303 4.48 -15.23 2.08
CA ASP A 303 5.92 -15.22 2.22
C ASP A 303 6.58 -14.90 0.85
N PRO A 304 7.40 -13.84 0.75
CA PRO A 304 8.03 -13.44 -0.51
C PRO A 304 9.05 -14.47 -1.02
N GLU A 305 9.74 -15.20 -0.14
CA GLU A 305 10.69 -16.23 -0.56
C GLU A 305 9.98 -17.44 -1.16
N GLU A 306 8.81 -17.81 -0.63
CA GLU A 306 7.97 -18.83 -1.26
C GLU A 306 7.41 -18.35 -2.61
N SER A 307 7.05 -17.07 -2.75
CA SER A 307 6.64 -16.49 -4.03
C SER A 307 7.78 -16.56 -5.05
N ARG A 308 9.03 -16.23 -4.64
CA ARG A 308 10.25 -16.37 -5.46
C ARG A 308 10.47 -17.82 -5.88
N ARG A 309 10.49 -18.74 -4.92
CA ARG A 309 10.70 -20.17 -5.16
C ARG A 309 9.67 -20.77 -6.13
N MET A 310 8.40 -20.40 -5.96
CA MET A 310 7.32 -20.85 -6.84
C MET A 310 7.47 -20.28 -8.25
N PHE A 311 7.84 -19.01 -8.41
CA PHE A 311 8.05 -18.40 -9.71
C PHE A 311 9.23 -19.06 -10.46
N ASP A 312 10.31 -19.39 -9.75
CA ASP A 312 11.43 -20.13 -10.32
C ASP A 312 11.02 -21.55 -10.75
N TRP A 313 10.08 -22.16 -10.02
CA TRP A 313 9.52 -23.45 -10.45
C TRP A 313 8.66 -23.30 -11.71
N VAL A 314 7.82 -22.27 -11.77
CA VAL A 314 7.05 -21.92 -12.98
C VAL A 314 7.98 -21.72 -14.19
N THR A 315 9.11 -21.05 -14.00
CA THR A 315 10.11 -20.84 -15.07
C THR A 315 10.69 -22.17 -15.55
N ARG A 316 11.08 -23.07 -14.66
CA ARG A 316 11.55 -24.41 -15.04
C ARG A 316 10.48 -25.25 -15.76
N ILE A 317 9.21 -25.09 -15.37
CA ILE A 317 8.09 -25.75 -16.07
C ILE A 317 7.96 -25.20 -17.50
N ALA A 318 8.12 -23.89 -17.71
CA ALA A 318 8.10 -23.30 -19.06
C ALA A 318 9.23 -23.80 -19.94
N GLU A 319 10.44 -23.93 -19.39
CA GLU A 319 11.59 -24.55 -20.08
C GLU A 319 11.30 -26.00 -20.49
N ALA A 320 10.73 -26.80 -19.57
CA ALA A 320 10.37 -28.19 -19.85
C ALA A 320 9.27 -28.31 -20.92
N ALA A 321 8.28 -27.42 -20.91
CA ALA A 321 7.24 -27.36 -21.93
C ALA A 321 7.82 -27.03 -23.31
N ALA A 322 8.71 -26.05 -23.40
CA ALA A 322 9.39 -25.68 -24.63
C ALA A 322 10.23 -26.83 -25.19
N MET A 323 10.99 -27.51 -24.32
CA MET A 323 11.79 -28.67 -24.68
C MET A 323 10.92 -29.83 -25.23
N GLY A 324 9.78 -30.11 -24.54
CA GLY A 324 8.89 -31.20 -24.94
C GLY A 324 8.12 -30.95 -26.24
N THR A 325 7.92 -29.69 -26.62
CA THR A 325 7.21 -29.29 -27.84
C THR A 325 8.14 -28.84 -28.97
N GLU A 326 9.46 -28.98 -28.78
CA GLU A 326 10.50 -28.50 -29.72
C GLU A 326 10.34 -27.04 -30.13
N THR A 327 9.92 -26.17 -29.15
CA THR A 327 9.81 -24.73 -29.29
C THR A 327 10.92 -24.02 -28.51
N ARG A 328 11.07 -22.71 -28.69
CA ARG A 328 11.96 -21.87 -27.89
C ARG A 328 11.12 -21.05 -26.90
N MET A 329 11.59 -20.86 -25.68
CA MET A 329 10.92 -20.04 -24.64
C MET A 329 11.80 -18.86 -24.23
N GLU A 330 11.15 -17.74 -23.97
CA GLU A 330 11.70 -16.57 -23.26
C GLU A 330 10.71 -16.15 -22.18
N HIS A 331 11.21 -15.59 -21.07
CA HIS A 331 10.34 -14.99 -20.08
C HIS A 331 10.82 -13.59 -19.70
N GLU A 332 9.89 -12.78 -19.26
CA GLU A 332 10.12 -11.42 -18.77
C GLU A 332 9.39 -11.28 -17.44
N VAL A 333 10.11 -10.92 -16.36
CA VAL A 333 9.50 -10.52 -15.09
C VAL A 333 8.84 -9.17 -15.30
N ILE A 334 7.55 -9.08 -15.09
CA ILE A 334 6.77 -7.82 -15.27
C ILE A 334 6.69 -7.06 -13.96
N HIS A 335 6.43 -7.76 -12.86
CA HIS A 335 6.14 -7.17 -11.56
C HIS A 335 6.65 -8.09 -10.45
N GLY A 336 7.15 -7.51 -9.36
CA GLY A 336 7.60 -8.27 -8.21
C GLY A 336 7.60 -7.40 -6.97
N ILE A 337 6.73 -7.73 -6.00
CA ILE A 337 6.55 -6.98 -4.76
C ILE A 337 6.47 -7.92 -3.56
N TYR A 338 6.93 -7.44 -2.42
CA TYR A 338 6.84 -8.13 -1.13
C TYR A 338 5.43 -8.00 -0.52
N ASN A 339 5.14 -8.84 0.46
CA ASN A 339 4.01 -8.62 1.38
C ASN A 339 4.33 -7.46 2.33
N VAL A 340 3.31 -6.78 2.84
CA VAL A 340 3.50 -5.79 3.91
C VAL A 340 3.99 -6.51 5.18
N LEU A 341 5.08 -6.01 5.76
CA LEU A 341 5.58 -6.39 7.08
C LEU A 341 4.84 -5.56 8.13
N PRO A 342 3.92 -6.13 8.93
CA PRO A 342 3.15 -5.36 9.90
C PRO A 342 4.03 -4.72 10.96
N ASN A 343 3.64 -3.51 11.43
CA ASN A 343 4.22 -2.87 12.62
C ASN A 343 3.08 -2.48 13.56
N GLU A 344 2.91 -3.26 14.63
CA GLU A 344 1.80 -3.07 15.59
C GLU A 344 1.95 -1.79 16.38
N ALA A 345 3.18 -1.42 16.76
CA ALA A 345 3.44 -0.21 17.54
C ALA A 345 2.95 1.05 16.81
N LEU A 346 3.30 1.18 15.53
CA LEU A 346 2.87 2.30 14.69
C LEU A 346 1.37 2.25 14.36
N ALA A 347 0.87 1.07 13.98
CA ALA A 347 -0.55 0.90 13.64
C ALA A 347 -1.46 1.22 14.83
N ARG A 348 -1.04 0.90 16.06
CA ARG A 348 -1.80 1.23 17.27
C ARG A 348 -1.84 2.74 17.53
N ALA A 349 -0.72 3.45 17.40
CA ALA A 349 -0.70 4.89 17.50
C ALA A 349 -1.60 5.56 16.44
N MET A 350 -1.58 5.03 15.23
CA MET A 350 -2.44 5.50 14.14
C MET A 350 -3.93 5.19 14.41
N PHE A 351 -4.25 4.02 14.97
CA PHE A 351 -5.60 3.64 15.36
C PHE A 351 -6.15 4.56 16.47
N ASP A 352 -5.33 4.88 17.48
CA ASP A 352 -5.72 5.80 18.55
C ASP A 352 -6.04 7.20 17.97
N ASN A 353 -5.25 7.67 17.02
CA ASN A 353 -5.48 8.93 16.32
C ASN A 353 -6.71 8.89 15.40
N LEU A 354 -6.93 7.80 14.68
CA LEU A 354 -8.14 7.61 13.88
C LEU A 354 -9.39 7.61 14.75
N THR A 355 -9.31 7.05 15.96
CA THR A 355 -10.42 7.05 16.94
C THR A 355 -10.74 8.47 17.41
N ILE A 356 -9.73 9.35 17.55
CA ILE A 356 -9.93 10.76 17.88
C ILE A 356 -10.60 11.51 16.73
N VAL A 357 -10.16 11.27 15.50
CA VAL A 357 -10.68 11.92 14.28
C VAL A 357 -12.12 11.47 13.98
N GLY A 358 -12.41 10.19 14.12
CA GLY A 358 -13.72 9.60 13.82
C GLY A 358 -13.90 9.16 12.37
N GLY A 359 -15.09 8.62 12.08
CA GLY A 359 -15.47 8.19 10.74
C GLY A 359 -16.06 9.29 9.87
N VAL A 360 -16.66 8.91 8.74
CA VAL A 360 -17.27 9.83 7.77
C VAL A 360 -18.77 9.90 7.98
N GLU A 361 -19.27 11.08 8.35
CA GLU A 361 -20.70 11.34 8.49
C GLU A 361 -21.27 11.92 7.19
N TYR A 362 -22.34 11.32 6.71
CA TYR A 362 -23.00 11.74 5.48
C TYR A 362 -24.02 12.86 5.71
N SER A 363 -23.94 13.89 4.88
CA SER A 363 -25.04 14.86 4.72
C SER A 363 -26.29 14.20 4.13
N ALA A 364 -27.41 14.89 4.08
CA ALA A 364 -28.64 14.36 3.47
C ALA A 364 -28.48 14.09 1.95
N GLU A 365 -27.61 14.83 1.27
CA GLU A 365 -27.31 14.64 -0.16
C GLU A 365 -26.41 13.43 -0.36
N GLU A 366 -25.33 13.33 0.40
CA GLU A 366 -24.40 12.20 0.39
C GLU A 366 -25.09 10.89 0.77
N ARG A 367 -26.04 10.94 1.71
CA ARG A 367 -26.84 9.77 2.07
C ARG A 367 -27.68 9.29 0.88
N ARG A 368 -28.33 10.18 0.14
CA ARG A 368 -29.09 9.79 -1.07
C ARG A 368 -28.18 9.16 -2.13
N PHE A 369 -27.00 9.74 -2.34
CA PHE A 369 -26.00 9.16 -3.23
C PHE A 369 -25.54 7.78 -2.73
N ALA A 370 -25.21 7.65 -1.44
CA ALA A 370 -24.79 6.41 -0.84
C ALA A 370 -25.86 5.32 -0.91
N GLU A 371 -27.15 5.64 -0.67
CA GLU A 371 -28.28 4.72 -0.81
C GLU A 371 -28.45 4.24 -2.26
N ALA A 372 -28.25 5.13 -3.24
CA ALA A 372 -28.32 4.78 -4.66
C ALA A 372 -27.17 3.82 -5.05
N ILE A 373 -25.94 4.12 -4.68
CA ILE A 373 -24.80 3.22 -4.87
C ILE A 373 -25.01 1.88 -4.16
N HIS A 374 -25.43 1.91 -2.89
CA HIS A 374 -25.65 0.71 -2.08
C HIS A 374 -26.71 -0.21 -2.68
N SER A 375 -27.74 0.35 -3.36
CA SER A 375 -28.76 -0.43 -4.05
C SER A 375 -28.22 -1.30 -5.19
N THR A 376 -26.98 -1.06 -5.64
CA THR A 376 -26.28 -1.87 -6.68
C THR A 376 -25.52 -3.05 -6.11
N PHE A 377 -25.44 -3.17 -4.77
CA PHE A 377 -24.69 -4.23 -4.09
C PHE A 377 -25.58 -5.44 -3.75
N PRO A 378 -24.97 -6.60 -3.44
CA PRO A 378 -25.68 -7.74 -2.86
C PRO A 378 -26.38 -7.40 -1.55
N ALA A 379 -27.45 -8.15 -1.22
CA ALA A 379 -28.29 -7.87 -0.05
C ALA A 379 -27.58 -8.01 1.31
N ASP A 380 -26.43 -8.65 1.36
CA ASP A 380 -25.57 -8.84 2.54
C ASP A 380 -24.45 -7.78 2.62
N ALA A 381 -24.46 -6.77 1.76
CA ALA A 381 -23.50 -5.68 1.82
C ALA A 381 -23.58 -4.91 3.16
N PRO A 382 -22.45 -4.41 3.68
CA PRO A 382 -22.42 -3.62 4.91
C PRO A 382 -23.33 -2.39 4.81
N SER A 383 -24.01 -2.05 5.90
CA SER A 383 -24.85 -0.85 5.98
C SER A 383 -24.05 0.45 5.73
N ILE A 384 -24.66 1.46 5.11
CA ILE A 384 -24.02 2.75 4.83
C ILE A 384 -23.59 3.51 6.10
N GLU A 385 -24.22 3.23 7.26
CA GLU A 385 -23.83 3.80 8.56
C GLU A 385 -22.44 3.39 9.01
N ARG A 386 -21.88 2.30 8.43
CA ARG A 386 -20.53 1.86 8.73
C ARG A 386 -19.46 2.89 8.33
N ALA A 387 -19.76 3.81 7.42
CA ALA A 387 -18.87 4.93 7.08
C ALA A 387 -18.51 5.81 8.29
N ALA A 388 -19.41 5.94 9.29
CA ALA A 388 -19.17 6.70 10.52
C ALA A 388 -18.48 5.87 11.62
N MET A 389 -18.27 4.56 11.42
CA MET A 389 -17.68 3.67 12.41
C MET A 389 -16.18 3.50 12.18
N ILE A 390 -15.45 3.22 13.26
CA ILE A 390 -14.06 2.77 13.20
C ILE A 390 -14.05 1.26 13.42
N GLU A 391 -13.40 0.52 12.51
CA GLU A 391 -13.24 -0.92 12.65
C GLU A 391 -12.35 -1.25 13.85
N PRO A 392 -12.61 -2.36 14.56
CA PRO A 392 -11.76 -2.79 15.65
C PRO A 392 -10.29 -2.95 15.19
N PHE A 393 -9.37 -2.66 16.11
CA PHE A 393 -7.95 -2.89 15.85
C PHE A 393 -7.67 -4.39 15.78
N GLU A 394 -6.98 -4.81 14.72
CA GLU A 394 -6.58 -6.20 14.50
C GLU A 394 -5.09 -6.28 14.16
N VAL A 395 -4.49 -7.45 14.45
CA VAL A 395 -3.15 -7.82 13.99
C VAL A 395 -3.29 -9.01 13.05
N ILE A 396 -3.02 -8.81 11.76
CA ILE A 396 -3.16 -9.82 10.72
C ILE A 396 -1.76 -10.19 10.21
N GLU A 397 -1.18 -11.22 10.80
CA GLU A 397 0.19 -11.67 10.50
C GLU A 397 0.32 -12.29 9.10
N VAL A 398 -0.72 -13.00 8.66
CA VAL A 398 -0.72 -13.70 7.37
C VAL A 398 -1.64 -12.95 6.42
N GLY A 399 -1.05 -12.33 5.41
CA GLY A 399 -1.77 -11.55 4.41
C GLY A 399 -2.82 -12.37 3.67
N GLN A 400 -3.97 -11.75 3.50
CA GLN A 400 -5.08 -12.24 2.69
C GLN A 400 -5.56 -11.13 1.77
N GLY A 401 -5.95 -11.45 0.54
CA GLY A 401 -6.50 -10.49 -0.39
C GLY A 401 -5.49 -9.92 -1.36
N GLY A 402 -5.31 -8.60 -1.38
CA GLY A 402 -4.50 -7.88 -2.36
C GLY A 402 -2.98 -7.93 -2.11
N SER A 403 -2.29 -7.27 -2.99
CA SER A 403 -0.85 -7.00 -2.91
C SER A 403 -0.64 -5.51 -3.16
N THR A 404 0.38 -4.90 -2.57
CA THR A 404 0.80 -3.51 -2.80
C THR A 404 2.31 -3.40 -2.72
N ASP A 405 2.91 -2.50 -3.47
CA ASP A 405 4.35 -2.24 -3.44
C ASP A 405 4.80 -1.45 -2.18
N VAL A 406 3.86 -1.04 -1.31
CA VAL A 406 4.14 -0.65 0.09
C VAL A 406 4.85 -1.79 0.84
N GLY A 407 4.63 -3.04 0.41
CA GLY A 407 5.32 -4.21 0.94
C GLY A 407 6.83 -4.00 0.97
N ASP A 408 7.44 -3.65 -0.15
CA ASP A 408 8.88 -3.47 -0.27
C ASP A 408 9.43 -2.37 0.65
N VAL A 409 8.69 -1.27 0.81
CA VAL A 409 9.01 -0.21 1.77
C VAL A 409 8.99 -0.76 3.19
N SER A 410 7.97 -1.53 3.56
CA SER A 410 7.78 -2.07 4.91
C SER A 410 8.86 -3.06 5.35
N TRP A 411 9.61 -3.64 4.43
CA TRP A 411 10.77 -4.49 4.71
C TRP A 411 12.08 -3.71 4.84
N THR A 412 12.07 -2.41 4.55
CA THR A 412 13.25 -1.53 4.64
C THR A 412 13.12 -0.47 5.72
N VAL A 413 11.90 -0.02 6.01
CA VAL A 413 11.58 1.01 7.01
C VAL A 413 10.37 0.58 7.83
N PRO A 414 10.33 0.78 9.17
CA PRO A 414 9.12 0.60 9.96
C PRO A 414 7.94 1.36 9.36
N THR A 415 6.89 0.64 8.92
CA THR A 415 5.81 1.22 8.12
C THR A 415 4.44 0.88 8.70
N ALA A 416 3.53 1.85 8.73
CA ALA A 416 2.12 1.63 9.03
C ALA A 416 1.21 2.48 8.16
N GLY A 417 -0.02 2.00 7.98
CA GLY A 417 -1.04 2.69 7.19
C GLY A 417 -2.44 2.56 7.77
N LEU A 418 -3.35 3.41 7.25
CA LEU A 418 -4.77 3.36 7.56
C LEU A 418 -5.62 3.35 6.29
N GLY A 419 -6.85 2.88 6.41
CA GLY A 419 -7.90 3.07 5.42
C GLY A 419 -8.96 4.03 5.95
N THR A 420 -9.52 4.87 5.10
CA THR A 420 -10.68 5.71 5.45
C THR A 420 -11.82 5.53 4.46
N ALA A 421 -13.05 5.71 4.93
CA ALA A 421 -14.26 5.55 4.14
C ALA A 421 -14.41 6.67 3.10
N THR A 422 -13.67 6.56 2.00
CA THR A 422 -13.77 7.42 0.81
C THR A 422 -14.82 6.92 -0.18
N TRP A 423 -15.28 5.70 0.04
CA TRP A 423 -16.33 5.04 -0.75
C TRP A 423 -17.50 4.63 0.15
N VAL A 424 -18.63 4.40 -0.48
CA VAL A 424 -19.82 3.87 0.21
C VAL A 424 -19.50 2.47 0.76
N PRO A 425 -19.81 2.15 2.04
CA PRO A 425 -19.59 0.82 2.61
C PRO A 425 -20.12 -0.31 1.72
N GLY A 426 -19.28 -1.32 1.48
CA GLY A 426 -19.56 -2.41 0.54
C GLY A 426 -19.00 -2.19 -0.88
N THR A 427 -18.49 -1.00 -1.19
CA THR A 427 -17.80 -0.77 -2.47
C THR A 427 -16.52 -1.58 -2.53
N SER A 428 -16.36 -2.34 -3.61
CA SER A 428 -15.09 -3.00 -3.95
C SER A 428 -14.16 -2.01 -4.63
N ALA A 429 -12.87 -2.04 -4.31
CA ALA A 429 -11.85 -1.40 -5.11
C ALA A 429 -11.92 -1.92 -6.57
N HIS A 430 -11.39 -1.16 -7.53
CA HIS A 430 -11.41 -1.47 -8.96
C HIS A 430 -12.84 -1.60 -9.55
N SER A 431 -13.78 -0.83 -9.00
CA SER A 431 -15.16 -0.76 -9.48
C SER A 431 -15.55 0.65 -9.94
N TRP A 432 -16.59 0.75 -10.77
CA TRP A 432 -17.12 2.05 -11.17
C TRP A 432 -17.69 2.84 -9.98
N GLN A 433 -18.21 2.13 -8.97
CA GLN A 433 -18.73 2.73 -7.75
C GLN A 433 -17.61 3.45 -6.96
N ALA A 434 -16.41 2.86 -6.93
CA ALA A 434 -15.24 3.48 -6.33
C ALA A 434 -14.84 4.77 -7.07
N VAL A 435 -14.81 4.75 -8.41
CA VAL A 435 -14.55 5.96 -9.22
C VAL A 435 -15.59 7.03 -8.94
N ALA A 436 -16.88 6.67 -8.96
CA ALA A 436 -17.97 7.61 -8.73
C ALA A 436 -17.88 8.26 -7.35
N ALA A 437 -17.80 7.46 -6.27
CA ALA A 437 -17.78 7.95 -4.90
C ALA A 437 -16.53 8.76 -4.59
N GLY A 438 -15.35 8.31 -5.05
CA GLY A 438 -14.07 9.03 -4.88
C GLY A 438 -14.07 10.42 -5.50
N GLY A 439 -14.80 10.63 -6.59
CA GLY A 439 -14.97 11.94 -7.25
C GLY A 439 -16.00 12.87 -6.56
N THR A 440 -16.54 12.52 -5.39
CA THR A 440 -17.57 13.32 -4.68
C THR A 440 -17.07 13.82 -3.33
N SER A 441 -17.91 14.57 -2.62
CA SER A 441 -17.66 15.02 -1.25
C SER A 441 -17.47 13.86 -0.25
N ILE A 442 -17.99 12.67 -0.53
CA ILE A 442 -17.75 11.45 0.28
C ILE A 442 -16.26 11.12 0.25
N GLY A 443 -15.65 11.07 -0.95
CA GLY A 443 -14.22 10.86 -1.12
C GLY A 443 -13.40 11.92 -0.39
N ASN A 444 -13.75 13.20 -0.58
CA ASN A 444 -13.07 14.32 0.05
C ASN A 444 -13.11 14.25 1.59
N LYS A 445 -14.25 13.89 2.19
CA LYS A 445 -14.35 13.72 3.66
C LYS A 445 -13.45 12.61 4.18
N GLY A 446 -13.42 11.46 3.50
CA GLY A 446 -12.51 10.38 3.86
C GLY A 446 -11.04 10.79 3.74
N MET A 447 -10.67 11.52 2.70
CA MET A 447 -9.32 12.09 2.51
C MET A 447 -8.94 13.04 3.66
N ILE A 448 -9.84 13.94 4.07
CA ILE A 448 -9.60 14.87 5.18
C ILE A 448 -9.42 14.12 6.50
N ASN A 449 -10.21 13.07 6.77
CA ASN A 449 -10.03 12.23 7.95
C ASN A 449 -8.68 11.49 7.94
N ALA A 450 -8.25 11.00 6.79
CA ALA A 450 -6.93 10.41 6.62
C ALA A 450 -5.80 11.43 6.87
N ALA A 451 -5.91 12.62 6.29
CA ALA A 451 -4.93 13.70 6.48
C ALA A 451 -4.79 14.09 7.96
N LYS A 452 -5.91 14.24 8.69
CA LYS A 452 -5.89 14.51 10.13
C LYS A 452 -5.24 13.39 10.92
N THR A 453 -5.60 12.14 10.63
CA THR A 453 -5.03 10.97 11.33
C THR A 453 -3.53 10.87 11.12
N LEU A 454 -3.07 11.06 9.87
CA LEU A 454 -1.63 11.11 9.55
C LEU A 454 -0.94 12.26 10.28
N ALA A 455 -1.51 13.48 10.26
CA ALA A 455 -0.92 14.65 10.92
C ALA A 455 -0.79 14.45 12.44
N PHE A 456 -1.80 13.84 13.08
CA PHE A 456 -1.75 13.52 14.51
C PHE A 456 -0.68 12.47 14.81
N THR A 457 -0.56 11.46 13.95
CA THR A 457 0.46 10.40 14.09
C THR A 457 1.87 10.96 13.90
N LEU A 458 2.06 11.83 12.91
CA LEU A 458 3.33 12.56 12.73
C LEU A 458 3.70 13.40 13.96
N TYR A 459 2.74 14.14 14.49
CA TYR A 459 2.95 14.91 15.71
C TYR A 459 3.38 14.01 16.88
N ASP A 460 2.72 12.89 17.10
CA ASP A 460 3.09 11.92 18.13
C ASP A 460 4.51 11.38 17.93
N LEU A 461 4.89 11.07 16.69
CA LEU A 461 6.24 10.58 16.35
C LEU A 461 7.33 11.64 16.61
N PHE A 462 7.09 12.91 16.28
CA PHE A 462 8.04 14.00 16.56
C PHE A 462 8.16 14.32 18.03
N THR A 463 7.10 14.09 18.82
CA THR A 463 7.07 14.45 20.25
C THR A 463 7.28 13.28 21.21
N THR A 464 7.28 12.05 20.70
CA THR A 464 7.39 10.83 21.51
C THR A 464 8.44 9.87 20.91
N PRO A 465 9.75 10.13 21.07
CA PRO A 465 10.81 9.29 20.48
C PRO A 465 10.69 7.80 20.80
N SER A 466 10.18 7.45 21.98
CA SER A 466 10.00 6.04 22.37
C SER A 466 9.01 5.28 21.47
N LEU A 467 8.15 5.97 20.71
CA LEU A 467 7.28 5.34 19.72
C LEU A 467 8.09 4.88 18.51
N ILE A 468 9.05 5.68 18.07
CA ILE A 468 9.99 5.32 16.99
C ILE A 468 10.86 4.14 17.44
N ASP A 469 11.39 4.19 18.67
CA ASP A 469 12.20 3.11 19.23
C ASP A 469 11.42 1.78 19.26
N ALA A 470 10.16 1.81 19.73
CA ALA A 470 9.29 0.63 19.77
C ALA A 470 8.97 0.08 18.36
N ALA A 471 8.72 0.97 17.40
CA ALA A 471 8.49 0.61 16.02
C ALA A 471 9.71 -0.07 15.39
N TYR A 472 10.90 0.45 15.66
CA TYR A 472 12.16 -0.10 15.15
C TYR A 472 12.51 -1.44 15.80
N GLU A 473 12.33 -1.60 17.11
CA GLU A 473 12.52 -2.88 17.80
C GLU A 473 11.59 -3.98 17.26
N GLU A 474 10.34 -3.64 16.99
CA GLU A 474 9.39 -4.57 16.38
C GLU A 474 9.82 -4.94 14.96
N PHE A 475 10.19 -3.95 14.16
CA PHE A 475 10.64 -4.12 12.78
C PHE A 475 11.84 -5.07 12.68
N GLU A 476 12.89 -4.84 13.48
CA GLU A 476 14.07 -5.72 13.52
C GLU A 476 13.71 -7.15 13.95
N ARG A 477 12.84 -7.29 14.93
CA ARG A 477 12.38 -8.60 15.40
C ARG A 477 11.62 -9.37 14.30
N ARG A 478 10.73 -8.69 13.56
CA ARG A 478 9.89 -9.30 12.51
C ARG A 478 10.70 -9.64 11.26
N ARG A 479 11.58 -8.74 10.87
CA ARG A 479 12.46 -8.90 9.72
C ARG A 479 13.51 -10.02 9.94
N GLY A 480 13.90 -10.23 11.18
CA GLY A 480 14.89 -11.21 11.58
C GLY A 480 16.34 -10.74 11.42
N PRO A 481 17.27 -11.40 12.11
CA PRO A 481 18.67 -10.98 12.13
C PRO A 481 19.36 -11.21 10.78
N GLY A 482 20.11 -10.19 10.33
CA GLY A 482 20.91 -10.28 9.10
C GLY A 482 20.11 -10.27 7.81
N TYR A 483 18.86 -9.81 7.87
CA TYR A 483 18.05 -9.64 6.68
C TYR A 483 18.68 -8.64 5.70
N VAL A 484 18.66 -9.00 4.42
CA VAL A 484 19.08 -8.15 3.31
C VAL A 484 17.92 -8.11 2.30
N TYR A 485 17.47 -6.92 2.01
CA TYR A 485 16.41 -6.73 1.02
C TYR A 485 16.92 -7.05 -0.40
N GLU A 486 16.15 -7.84 -1.14
CA GLU A 486 16.45 -8.23 -2.51
C GLU A 486 15.17 -8.18 -3.35
N PRO A 487 15.00 -7.20 -4.25
CA PRO A 487 13.74 -7.01 -4.96
C PRO A 487 13.32 -8.24 -5.77
N LEU A 488 12.04 -8.60 -5.71
CA LEU A 488 11.51 -9.74 -6.48
C LEU A 488 11.54 -9.49 -7.98
N LEU A 489 11.48 -8.22 -8.41
CA LEU A 489 11.54 -7.85 -9.83
C LEU A 489 12.96 -7.88 -10.43
N GLY A 490 14.01 -8.03 -9.59
CA GLY A 490 15.41 -8.05 -10.04
C GLY A 490 15.94 -6.67 -10.43
N ASP A 491 16.91 -6.65 -11.35
CA ASP A 491 17.68 -5.44 -11.72
C ASP A 491 17.08 -4.68 -12.93
N ARG A 492 15.87 -5.04 -13.39
CA ARG A 492 15.25 -4.38 -14.55
C ARG A 492 15.01 -2.89 -14.27
N ASP A 493 15.09 -2.08 -15.33
CA ASP A 493 14.69 -0.69 -15.29
C ASP A 493 13.15 -0.54 -15.17
N PRO A 494 12.64 0.61 -14.67
CA PRO A 494 11.22 0.89 -14.65
C PRO A 494 10.62 0.80 -16.06
N PRO A 495 9.52 0.04 -16.27
CA PRO A 495 8.90 -0.12 -17.58
C PRO A 495 8.00 1.07 -17.91
N LEU A 496 8.60 2.24 -18.22
CA LEU A 496 7.89 3.50 -18.40
C LEU A 496 6.79 3.48 -19.46
N ASP A 497 6.82 2.51 -20.37
CA ASP A 497 5.87 2.35 -21.47
C ASP A 497 4.84 1.22 -21.27
N TYR A 498 4.79 0.57 -20.09
CA TYR A 498 3.93 -0.59 -19.87
C TYR A 498 2.43 -0.31 -20.09
N ARG A 499 2.00 0.96 -20.01
CA ARG A 499 0.64 1.43 -20.29
C ARG A 499 0.48 2.17 -21.62
N ALA A 500 1.54 2.33 -22.42
CA ALA A 500 1.52 3.11 -23.67
C ALA A 500 0.47 2.61 -24.67
N SER A 501 0.26 1.29 -24.76
CA SER A 501 -0.77 0.70 -25.64
C SER A 501 -2.20 1.07 -25.25
N VAL A 502 -2.45 1.35 -23.97
CA VAL A 502 -3.75 1.78 -23.45
C VAL A 502 -4.06 3.21 -23.88
N VAL A 503 -3.06 4.09 -23.79
CA VAL A 503 -3.18 5.53 -24.10
C VAL A 503 -3.20 5.77 -25.61
N GLY A 504 -2.44 4.96 -26.36
CA GLY A 504 -2.34 5.08 -27.83
C GLY A 504 -3.55 4.59 -28.64
N GLY A 505 -4.61 4.13 -28.00
CA GLY A 505 -5.84 3.69 -28.68
C GLY A 505 -5.61 2.48 -29.62
N GLY A 506 -4.68 1.60 -29.27
CA GLY A 506 -4.33 0.45 -30.10
C GLY A 506 -5.49 -0.53 -30.22
N ASN A 507 -6.19 -0.49 -31.36
CA ASN A 507 -6.93 -1.63 -31.87
C ASN A 507 -5.91 -2.76 -32.17
N ASN A 508 -5.93 -3.82 -31.37
CA ASN A 508 -5.44 -5.13 -31.76
C ASN A 508 -6.53 -6.16 -31.51
#